data_a02b05f524dbb726948618400d5fbafa
#
_entry.id   a02b05f524dbb726948618400d5fbafa
#
_cell.length_a   1.000
_cell.length_b   1.000
_cell.length_c   1.000
_cell.angle_alpha   90.00
_cell.angle_beta   90.00
_cell.angle_gamma   90.00
#
_symmetry.space_group_name_H-M   'P 1'
#
loop_
_entity.id
_entity.type
_entity.pdbx_description
1 polymer ?
#
loop_
_entity_poly.entity_id
_entity_poly.type
_entity_poly.pdbx_seq_one_letter_code
_entity_poly.pdbx_strand_id
1 'polypeptide(L)'
;AGGMSPVDICFLRHRCIKEDVIVYERIKCDKIARPVLLDKAKVIIEKYRNPKSEYIFPVFTRKHNTTKKMQGRVRRLSHNVNNTLACICENLGIKESVKWNMARSYFISKMVDEGYQPLQIAE
;
A
#
# COMPACT_ATOMS: atom_id res chain seq x y z
N ALA A 1 -6.29 -0.32 -1.89
CA ALA A 1 -5.83 -1.38 -2.77
C ALA A 1 -5.81 -2.75 -2.07
N GLY A 2 -7.00 -3.26 -1.67
CA GLY A 2 -7.14 -4.62 -1.16
C GLY A 2 -6.40 -4.93 0.15
N GLY A 3 -6.13 -3.93 0.97
CA GLY A 3 -5.43 -4.15 2.24
C GLY A 3 -3.95 -4.49 2.09
N MET A 4 -3.31 -4.08 1.00
CA MET A 4 -1.87 -4.30 0.78
C MET A 4 -1.03 -3.72 1.92
N SER A 5 0.05 -4.41 2.27
CA SER A 5 1.00 -3.85 3.24
C SER A 5 1.73 -2.63 2.67
N PRO A 6 2.19 -1.69 3.52
CA PRO A 6 2.91 -0.50 3.03
C PRO A 6 4.12 -0.83 2.16
N VAL A 7 4.89 -1.85 2.48
CA VAL A 7 6.06 -2.24 1.69
C VAL A 7 5.67 -2.71 0.29
N ASP A 8 4.59 -3.49 0.18
CA ASP A 8 4.11 -3.97 -1.12
C ASP A 8 3.63 -2.81 -2.00
N ILE A 9 2.97 -1.81 -1.42
CA ILE A 9 2.54 -0.60 -2.14
C ILE A 9 3.74 0.18 -2.69
N CYS A 10 4.79 0.33 -1.91
CA CYS A 10 6.00 1.05 -2.34
C CYS A 10 6.70 0.38 -3.51
N PHE A 11 6.70 -0.95 -3.57
CA PHE A 11 7.35 -1.72 -4.64
C PHE A 11 6.42 -2.04 -5.80
N LEU A 12 5.16 -1.58 -5.77
CA LEU A 12 4.19 -1.88 -6.83
C LEU A 12 4.60 -1.22 -8.15
N ARG A 13 4.62 -2.03 -9.23
CA ARG A 13 5.02 -1.60 -10.56
C ARG A 13 3.84 -1.52 -11.50
N HIS A 14 3.94 -0.69 -12.54
CA HIS A 14 2.89 -0.58 -13.56
C HIS A 14 2.54 -1.92 -14.20
N ARG A 15 3.52 -2.79 -14.42
CA ARG A 15 3.31 -4.12 -15.00
C ARG A 15 2.46 -5.04 -14.14
N CYS A 16 2.28 -4.71 -12.86
CA CYS A 16 1.44 -5.48 -11.95
C CYS A 16 -0.06 -5.26 -12.17
N ILE A 17 -0.43 -4.19 -12.86
CA ILE A 17 -1.83 -3.87 -13.14
C ILE A 17 -2.27 -4.61 -14.40
N LYS A 18 -3.25 -5.49 -14.26
CA LYS A 18 -3.87 -6.28 -15.33
C LYS A 18 -5.36 -5.96 -15.37
N GLU A 19 -5.78 -5.07 -16.29
CA GLU A 19 -7.17 -4.59 -16.38
C GLU A 19 -7.63 -4.01 -15.03
N ASP A 20 -8.56 -4.66 -14.34
CA ASP A 20 -9.10 -4.21 -13.06
C ASP A 20 -8.51 -4.95 -11.85
N VAL A 21 -7.43 -5.70 -12.06
CA VAL A 21 -6.81 -6.52 -11.01
C VAL A 21 -5.33 -6.18 -10.90
N ILE A 22 -4.85 -6.08 -9.65
CA ILE A 22 -3.43 -5.96 -9.37
C ILE A 22 -2.90 -7.37 -9.12
N VAL A 23 -1.87 -7.78 -9.87
CA VAL A 23 -1.19 -9.07 -9.67
C VAL A 23 0.22 -8.78 -9.20
N TYR A 24 0.53 -9.15 -7.96
CA TYR A 24 1.85 -8.89 -7.38
C TYR A 24 2.28 -10.01 -6.43
N GLU A 25 3.59 -10.14 -6.27
CA GLU A 25 4.19 -11.05 -5.31
C GLU A 25 4.45 -10.30 -3.99
N ARG A 26 3.97 -10.88 -2.89
CA ARG A 26 4.13 -10.27 -1.56
C ARG A 26 5.57 -10.43 -1.10
N ILE A 27 6.20 -9.32 -0.72
CA ILE A 27 7.63 -9.29 -0.38
C ILE A 27 7.97 -10.15 0.83
N LYS A 28 7.09 -10.21 1.83
CA LYS A 28 7.37 -10.96 3.07
C LYS A 28 7.19 -12.47 2.97
N CYS A 29 6.38 -12.95 2.04
CA CYS A 29 6.01 -14.37 2.01
C CYS A 29 6.02 -15.00 0.63
N ASP A 30 6.49 -14.28 -0.38
CA ASP A 30 6.61 -14.74 -1.78
C ASP A 30 5.32 -15.33 -2.37
N LYS A 31 4.17 -15.02 -1.79
CA LYS A 31 2.86 -15.43 -2.31
C LYS A 31 2.32 -14.41 -3.27
N ILE A 32 1.68 -14.88 -4.33
CA ILE A 32 1.03 -14.00 -5.31
C ILE A 32 -0.34 -13.59 -4.80
N ALA A 33 -0.61 -12.29 -4.79
CA ALA A 33 -1.90 -11.72 -4.43
C ALA A 33 -2.54 -11.07 -5.66
N ARG A 34 -3.87 -11.11 -5.74
CA ARG A 34 -4.65 -10.57 -6.86
C ARG A 34 -5.83 -9.71 -6.40
N PRO A 35 -5.59 -8.61 -5.65
CA PRO A 35 -6.69 -7.74 -5.22
C PRO A 35 -7.33 -7.03 -6.41
N VAL A 36 -8.64 -6.79 -6.31
CA VAL A 36 -9.38 -6.02 -7.30
C VAL A 36 -9.02 -4.54 -7.18
N LEU A 37 -8.82 -3.88 -8.32
CA LEU A 37 -8.50 -2.46 -8.38
C LEU A 37 -9.81 -1.65 -8.38
N LEU A 38 -10.10 -1.00 -7.27
CA LEU A 38 -11.29 -0.16 -7.14
C LEU A 38 -11.14 1.16 -7.90
N ASP A 39 -12.25 1.78 -8.30
CA ASP A 39 -12.24 3.04 -9.04
C ASP A 39 -11.51 4.17 -8.29
N LYS A 40 -11.69 4.24 -6.97
CA LYS A 40 -10.97 5.21 -6.14
C LYS A 40 -9.45 5.02 -6.21
N ALA A 41 -8.99 3.78 -6.25
CA ALA A 41 -7.57 3.47 -6.39
C ALA A 41 -7.05 3.84 -7.76
N LYS A 42 -7.84 3.61 -8.83
CA LYS A 42 -7.47 4.01 -10.20
C LYS A 42 -7.23 5.52 -10.30
N VAL A 43 -8.07 6.33 -9.68
CA VAL A 43 -7.92 7.79 -9.67
C VAL A 43 -6.61 8.21 -9.01
N ILE A 44 -6.27 7.59 -7.87
CA ILE A 44 -5.02 7.88 -7.16
C ILE A 44 -3.81 7.46 -7.99
N ILE A 45 -3.84 6.29 -8.61
CA ILE A 45 -2.77 5.78 -9.46
C ILE A 45 -2.52 6.73 -10.64
N GLU A 46 -3.57 7.20 -11.31
CA GLU A 46 -3.43 8.16 -12.42
C GLU A 46 -2.82 9.49 -11.96
N LYS A 47 -3.18 9.96 -10.77
CA LYS A 47 -2.62 11.19 -10.21
C LYS A 47 -1.10 11.15 -10.05
N TYR A 48 -0.55 9.99 -9.67
CA TYR A 48 0.88 9.81 -9.44
C TYR A 48 1.60 9.12 -10.58
N ARG A 49 0.94 8.91 -11.71
CA ARG A 49 1.52 8.22 -12.85
C ARG A 49 2.73 8.96 -13.39
N ASN A 50 3.86 8.25 -13.50
CA ASN A 50 5.07 8.74 -14.13
C ASN A 50 5.55 7.71 -15.16
N PRO A 51 5.40 7.99 -16.48
CA PRO A 51 5.81 7.03 -17.51
C PRO A 51 7.32 6.77 -17.55
N LYS A 52 8.12 7.62 -16.92
CA LYS A 52 9.58 7.42 -16.83
C LYS A 52 9.99 6.48 -15.70
N SER A 53 9.07 6.14 -14.79
CA SER A 53 9.33 5.24 -13.67
C SER A 53 8.60 3.91 -13.86
N GLU A 54 9.23 2.81 -13.49
CA GLU A 54 8.58 1.50 -13.47
C GLU A 54 7.61 1.34 -12.29
N TYR A 55 7.76 2.15 -11.25
CA TYR A 55 6.93 2.12 -10.05
C TYR A 55 5.72 3.05 -10.19
N ILE A 56 4.61 2.64 -9.59
CA ILE A 56 3.36 3.42 -9.63
C ILE A 56 3.48 4.70 -8.82
N PHE A 57 4.04 4.60 -7.61
CA PHE A 57 4.17 5.75 -6.70
C PHE A 57 5.59 6.27 -6.65
N PRO A 58 5.77 7.61 -6.45
CA PRO A 58 7.10 8.24 -6.48
C PRO A 58 7.87 8.04 -5.16
N VAL A 59 8.07 6.80 -4.74
CA VAL A 59 8.78 6.45 -3.50
C VAL A 59 10.27 6.40 -3.74
N PHE A 60 10.69 5.75 -4.83
CA PHE A 60 12.10 5.54 -5.15
C PHE A 60 12.62 6.52 -6.18
N THR A 61 13.86 6.95 -6.00
CA THR A 61 14.60 7.80 -6.94
C THR A 61 15.83 7.05 -7.44
N ARG A 62 16.60 7.67 -8.34
CA ARG A 62 17.85 7.08 -8.84
C ARG A 62 18.87 6.79 -7.74
N LYS A 63 18.75 7.46 -6.59
CA LYS A 63 19.61 7.21 -5.43
C LYS A 63 19.33 5.88 -4.75
N HIS A 64 18.13 5.35 -4.91
CA HIS A 64 17.69 4.08 -4.30
C HIS A 64 17.93 2.92 -5.26
N ASN A 65 19.19 2.64 -5.56
CA ASN A 65 19.59 1.65 -6.57
C ASN A 65 20.01 0.29 -6.00
N THR A 66 19.94 0.10 -4.69
CA THR A 66 20.20 -1.19 -4.03
C THR A 66 19.00 -1.58 -3.17
N THR A 67 18.85 -2.88 -2.91
CA THR A 67 17.78 -3.40 -2.05
C THR A 67 17.84 -2.75 -0.66
N LYS A 68 19.03 -2.62 -0.10
CA LYS A 68 19.22 -1.99 1.22
C LYS A 68 18.74 -0.53 1.24
N LYS A 69 19.07 0.24 0.22
CA LYS A 69 18.65 1.64 0.10
C LYS A 69 17.14 1.75 -0.08
N MET A 70 16.54 0.86 -0.87
CA MET A 70 15.09 0.82 -1.08
C MET A 70 14.35 0.49 0.22
N GLN A 71 14.81 -0.50 0.98
CA GLN A 71 14.24 -0.86 2.27
C GLN A 71 14.34 0.28 3.28
N GLY A 72 15.48 0.98 3.30
CA GLY A 72 15.66 2.17 4.13
C GLY A 72 14.70 3.29 3.77
N ARG A 73 14.47 3.50 2.47
CA ARG A 73 13.50 4.49 1.98
C ARG A 73 12.07 4.15 2.41
N VAL A 74 11.68 2.89 2.31
CA VAL A 74 10.34 2.44 2.74
C VAL A 74 10.14 2.69 4.23
N ARG A 75 11.12 2.36 5.07
CA ARG A 75 11.06 2.64 6.51
C ARG A 75 10.92 4.11 6.81
N ARG A 76 11.68 4.95 6.13
CA ARG A 76 11.62 6.41 6.30
C ARG A 76 10.26 6.97 5.87
N LEU A 77 9.74 6.49 4.74
CA LEU A 77 8.41 6.90 4.26
C LEU A 77 7.32 6.49 5.27
N SER A 78 7.36 5.25 5.77
CA SER A 78 6.42 4.79 6.79
C SER A 78 6.47 5.66 8.04
N HIS A 79 7.67 6.01 8.49
CA HIS A 79 7.85 6.90 9.64
C HIS A 79 7.23 8.27 9.39
N ASN A 80 7.47 8.86 8.21
CA ASN A 80 6.92 10.16 7.84
C ASN A 80 5.39 10.12 7.73
N VAL A 81 4.84 9.08 7.13
CA VAL A 81 3.39 8.89 7.04
C VAL A 81 2.76 8.76 8.42
N ASN A 82 3.37 7.97 9.30
CA ASN A 82 2.87 7.79 10.66
C ASN A 82 2.92 9.08 11.47
N ASN A 83 3.95 9.89 11.30
CA ASN A 83 4.05 11.21 11.94
C ASN A 83 2.95 12.15 11.43
N THR A 84 2.68 12.16 10.13
CA THR A 84 1.61 12.96 9.54
C THR A 84 0.25 12.51 10.08
N LEU A 85 0.01 11.20 10.16
CA LEU A 85 -1.22 10.66 10.74
C LEU A 85 -1.40 11.06 12.20
N ALA A 86 -0.32 11.06 12.98
CA ALA A 86 -0.36 11.52 14.38
C ALA A 86 -0.78 12.99 14.48
N CYS A 87 -0.24 13.85 13.61
CA CYS A 87 -0.62 15.27 13.55
C CYS A 87 -2.10 15.44 13.18
N ILE A 88 -2.59 14.67 12.21
CA ILE A 88 -3.99 14.70 11.81
C ILE A 88 -4.90 14.27 12.96
N CYS A 89 -4.54 13.21 13.67
CA CYS A 89 -5.29 12.73 14.83
C CYS A 89 -5.35 13.78 15.94
N GLU A 90 -4.24 14.45 16.22
CA GLU A 90 -4.17 15.51 17.22
C GLU A 90 -5.10 16.67 16.84
N ASN A 91 -5.09 17.11 15.57
CA ASN A 91 -5.93 18.18 15.08
C ASN A 91 -7.43 17.82 15.13
N LEU A 92 -7.77 16.55 14.94
CA LEU A 92 -9.15 16.06 14.96
C LEU A 92 -9.62 15.62 16.36
N GLY A 93 -8.77 15.70 17.38
CA GLY A 93 -9.11 15.27 18.72
C GLY A 93 -9.21 13.75 18.89
N ILE A 94 -8.62 12.98 18.00
CA ILE A 94 -8.59 11.52 18.08
C ILE A 94 -7.48 11.10 19.04
N LYS A 95 -7.86 10.41 20.12
CA LYS A 95 -6.92 9.97 21.15
C LYS A 95 -6.16 8.71 20.78
N GLU A 96 -6.70 7.93 19.85
CA GLU A 96 -6.11 6.67 19.43
C GLU A 96 -4.94 6.90 18.48
N SER A 97 -3.92 6.03 18.57
CA SER A 97 -2.78 6.06 17.66
C SER A 97 -3.16 5.42 16.33
N VAL A 98 -3.12 6.21 15.25
CA VAL A 98 -3.41 5.72 13.89
C VAL A 98 -2.10 5.62 13.12
N LYS A 99 -1.83 4.45 12.55
CA LYS A 99 -0.62 4.19 11.75
C LYS A 99 -1.00 3.64 10.38
N TRP A 100 -0.10 3.78 9.43
CA TRP A 100 -0.33 3.36 8.05
C TRP A 100 -0.79 1.90 7.93
N ASN A 101 -0.12 0.99 8.63
CA ASN A 101 -0.46 -0.44 8.55
C ASN A 101 -1.86 -0.77 9.08
N MET A 102 -2.50 0.11 9.82
CA MET A 102 -3.87 -0.08 10.30
C MET A 102 -4.88 -0.09 9.16
N ALA A 103 -4.58 0.52 8.01
CA ALA A 103 -5.43 0.46 6.83
C ALA A 103 -5.65 -0.98 6.37
N ARG A 104 -4.62 -1.84 6.47
CA ARG A 104 -4.72 -3.26 6.15
C ARG A 104 -5.64 -3.98 7.14
N SER A 105 -5.49 -3.73 8.43
CA SER A 105 -6.33 -4.33 9.47
C SER A 105 -7.79 -3.90 9.32
N TYR A 106 -8.03 -2.62 9.02
CA TYR A 106 -9.36 -2.10 8.74
C TYR A 106 -10.01 -2.80 7.54
N PHE A 107 -9.26 -2.96 6.45
CA PHE A 107 -9.75 -3.66 5.26
C PHE A 107 -10.17 -5.09 5.59
N ILE A 108 -9.35 -5.83 6.33
CA ILE A 108 -9.65 -7.21 6.73
C ILE A 108 -10.92 -7.26 7.58
N SER A 109 -11.04 -6.39 8.59
CA SER A 109 -12.21 -6.32 9.46
C SER A 109 -13.47 -5.99 8.67
N LYS A 110 -13.39 -5.03 7.76
CA LYS A 110 -14.54 -4.65 6.91
C LYS A 110 -14.99 -5.79 6.01
N MET A 111 -14.06 -6.54 5.44
CA MET A 111 -14.38 -7.69 4.60
C MET A 111 -15.04 -8.81 5.39
N VAL A 112 -14.60 -9.09 6.60
CA VAL A 112 -15.22 -10.07 7.50
C VAL A 112 -16.65 -9.63 7.84
N ASP A 113 -16.86 -8.37 8.15
CA ASP A 113 -18.19 -7.81 8.46
C ASP A 113 -19.15 -7.91 7.26
N GLU A 114 -18.63 -7.83 6.03
CA GLU A 114 -19.40 -8.00 4.81
C GLU A 114 -19.65 -9.47 4.42
N GLY A 115 -19.23 -10.42 5.25
CA GLY A 115 -19.48 -11.84 5.08
C GLY A 115 -18.41 -12.66 4.37
N TYR A 116 -17.27 -12.07 4.08
CA TYR A 116 -16.14 -12.81 3.48
C TYR A 116 -15.44 -13.67 4.52
N GLN A 117 -15.05 -14.87 4.12
CA GLN A 117 -14.29 -15.76 4.98
C GLN A 117 -12.83 -15.29 5.09
N PRO A 118 -12.19 -15.43 6.28
CA PRO A 118 -10.79 -15.04 6.43
C PRO A 118 -9.85 -15.69 5.40
N LEU A 119 -10.13 -16.94 5.00
CA LEU A 119 -9.34 -17.64 4.00
C LEU A 119 -9.43 -16.97 2.62
N GLN A 120 -10.59 -16.43 2.25
CA GLN A 120 -10.80 -15.71 0.99
C GLN A 120 -10.04 -14.39 0.97
N ILE A 121 -9.93 -13.73 2.11
CA ILE A 121 -9.18 -12.47 2.23
C ILE A 121 -7.67 -12.72 2.11
N ALA A 122 -7.19 -13.86 2.61
CA ALA A 122 -5.78 -14.24 2.58
C ALA A 122 -5.30 -14.63 1.17
N GLU A 123 -6.20 -14.98 0.28
CA GLU A 123 -5.91 -15.24 -1.13
C GLU A 123 -5.83 -13.91 -1.88
#